data_f36c64134d3409478547e06055c0f4ee
#
_entry.id   f36c64134d3409478547e06055c0f4ee
#
_cell.length_a   1.000
_cell.length_b   1.000
_cell.length_c   1.000
_cell.angle_alpha   90.00
_cell.angle_beta   90.00
_cell.angle_gamma   90.00
#
_symmetry.space_group_name_H-M   'P 1'
#
loop_
_entity.id
_entity.type
_entity.pdbx_description
1 polymer ?
#
loop_
_entity_poly.entity_id
_entity_poly.type
_entity_poly.pdbx_seq_one_letter_code
_entity_poly.pdbx_strand_id
1 'polypeptide(L)'
;MNKKNVLVPIDGTERSMHSLEFIKGIFDKDEVIIEIMNVKELVFVDGISLAEEIKNSEALGRRILDRAVDIMGDYEVKIHFTFGYPGEEIIRKAKEDNSDYIVMTKSTKKGLTRMIGSVTASVVKQANCIVMIVPE
;
A
#
# COMPACT_ATOMS: atom_id res chain seq x y z
N MET A 1 5.85 -6.06 -24.86
CA MET A 1 4.56 -5.49 -24.43
C MET A 1 4.75 -4.67 -23.16
N ASN A 2 4.13 -3.52 -23.11
CA ASN A 2 4.22 -2.68 -21.93
C ASN A 2 3.33 -3.24 -20.82
N LYS A 3 3.92 -3.47 -19.66
CA LYS A 3 3.18 -3.89 -18.49
C LYS A 3 2.46 -2.71 -17.86
N LYS A 4 1.34 -2.95 -17.23
CA LYS A 4 0.62 -1.95 -16.45
C LYS A 4 1.26 -1.80 -15.07
N ASN A 5 1.33 -0.58 -14.58
CA ASN A 5 1.86 -0.28 -13.24
C ASN A 5 0.72 -0.28 -12.23
N VAL A 6 0.83 -1.13 -11.22
CA VAL A 6 -0.18 -1.27 -10.17
C VAL A 6 0.44 -0.90 -8.83
N LEU A 7 -0.09 0.12 -8.18
CA LEU A 7 0.36 0.55 -6.85
C LEU A 7 -0.56 -0.04 -5.79
N VAL A 8 0.01 -0.68 -4.79
CA VAL A 8 -0.72 -1.38 -3.74
C VAL A 8 -0.24 -0.92 -2.37
N PRO A 9 -0.91 0.06 -1.76
CA PRO A 9 -0.58 0.44 -0.39
C PRO A 9 -1.10 -0.61 0.59
N ILE A 10 -0.27 -0.99 1.55
CA ILE A 10 -0.61 -1.94 2.60
C ILE A 10 -0.16 -1.40 3.96
N ASP A 11 -0.85 -1.79 5.02
CA ASP A 11 -0.51 -1.37 6.38
C ASP A 11 -0.15 -2.53 7.31
N GLY A 12 -0.03 -3.73 6.77
CA GLY A 12 0.33 -4.92 7.53
C GLY A 12 -0.84 -5.68 8.13
N THR A 13 -2.05 -5.14 8.06
CA THR A 13 -3.24 -5.88 8.52
C THR A 13 -3.60 -6.98 7.53
N GLU A 14 -4.27 -8.02 8.00
CA GLU A 14 -4.76 -9.08 7.11
C GLU A 14 -5.67 -8.53 6.03
N ARG A 15 -6.51 -7.56 6.37
CA ARG A 15 -7.39 -6.91 5.41
C ARG A 15 -6.61 -6.24 4.28
N SER A 16 -5.54 -5.50 4.60
CA SER A 16 -4.74 -4.86 3.56
C SER A 16 -4.03 -5.88 2.67
N MET A 17 -3.70 -7.05 3.21
CA MET A 17 -3.08 -8.12 2.43
C MET A 17 -4.04 -8.78 1.45
N HIS A 18 -5.35 -8.69 1.65
CA HIS A 18 -6.36 -9.23 0.72
C HIS A 18 -6.26 -8.60 -0.67
N SER A 19 -5.79 -7.36 -0.76
CA SER A 19 -5.60 -6.70 -2.06
C SER A 19 -4.58 -7.44 -2.92
N LEU A 20 -3.59 -8.07 -2.31
CA LEU A 20 -2.58 -8.84 -3.03
C LEU A 20 -3.17 -10.11 -3.65
N GLU A 21 -3.99 -10.83 -2.90
CA GLU A 21 -4.68 -12.02 -3.42
C GLU A 21 -5.65 -11.64 -4.53
N PHE A 22 -6.35 -10.52 -4.38
CA PHE A 22 -7.24 -9.99 -5.40
C PHE A 22 -6.49 -9.74 -6.71
N ILE A 23 -5.32 -9.10 -6.63
CA ILE A 23 -4.49 -8.81 -7.81
C ILE A 23 -4.11 -10.10 -8.54
N LYS A 24 -3.74 -11.13 -7.82
CA LYS A 24 -3.37 -12.42 -8.40
C LYS A 24 -4.55 -13.07 -9.13
N GLY A 25 -5.77 -12.73 -8.74
CA GLY A 25 -6.98 -13.24 -9.38
C GLY A 25 -7.40 -12.51 -10.64
N ILE A 26 -6.98 -11.27 -10.83
CA ILE A 26 -7.44 -10.44 -11.95
C ILE A 26 -6.35 -10.04 -12.94
N PHE A 27 -5.09 -10.08 -12.55
CA PHE A 27 -3.97 -9.74 -13.44
C PHE A 27 -3.02 -10.92 -13.57
N ASP A 28 -2.62 -11.21 -14.79
CA ASP A 28 -1.54 -12.18 -15.02
C ASP A 28 -0.21 -11.52 -14.68
N LYS A 29 0.72 -12.32 -14.17
CA LYS A 29 2.05 -11.83 -13.78
C LYS A 29 2.81 -11.16 -14.92
N ASP A 30 2.53 -11.56 -16.15
CA ASP A 30 3.21 -11.00 -17.34
C ASP A 30 2.61 -9.68 -17.81
N GLU A 31 1.48 -9.28 -17.22
CA GLU A 31 0.76 -8.07 -17.63
C GLU A 31 1.04 -6.85 -16.74
N VAL A 32 1.61 -7.08 -15.56
CA VAL A 32 1.72 -6.03 -14.55
C VAL A 32 3.09 -5.97 -13.88
N ILE A 33 3.41 -4.78 -13.39
CA ILE A 33 4.48 -4.55 -12.42
C ILE A 33 3.78 -4.06 -11.15
N ILE A 34 4.01 -4.74 -10.05
CA ILE A 34 3.37 -4.42 -8.77
C ILE A 34 4.32 -3.62 -7.90
N GLU A 35 3.93 -2.40 -7.52
CA GLU A 35 4.66 -1.61 -6.53
C GLU A 35 3.90 -1.71 -5.22
N ILE A 36 4.49 -2.36 -4.22
CA ILE A 36 3.89 -2.49 -2.90
C ILE A 36 4.46 -1.41 -2.00
N MET A 37 3.59 -0.66 -1.36
CA MET A 37 3.96 0.52 -0.60
C MET A 37 3.46 0.45 0.84
N ASN A 38 4.33 0.83 1.77
CA ASN A 38 3.96 1.00 3.16
C ASN A 38 4.33 2.42 3.59
N VAL A 39 3.38 3.13 4.16
CA VAL A 39 3.55 4.51 4.64
C VAL A 39 3.40 4.51 6.15
N LYS A 40 4.34 5.12 6.84
CA LYS A 40 4.32 5.25 8.30
C LYS A 40 4.26 6.71 8.71
N GLU A 41 3.27 7.06 9.52
CA GLU A 41 3.26 8.36 10.17
C GLU A 41 4.21 8.29 11.37
N LEU A 42 5.07 9.31 11.51
CA LEU A 42 5.94 9.41 12.67
C LEU A 42 5.12 9.92 13.84
N VAL A 43 5.12 9.15 14.92
CA VAL A 43 4.45 9.51 16.17
C VAL A 43 5.51 9.57 17.27
N PHE A 44 5.57 10.69 17.99
CA PHE A 44 6.47 10.81 19.12
C PHE A 44 5.93 10.02 20.31
N VAL A 45 6.75 9.11 20.83
CA VAL A 45 6.39 8.29 21.98
C VAL A 45 7.31 8.67 23.14
N ASP A 46 6.73 8.94 24.31
CA ASP A 46 7.51 9.27 25.50
C ASP A 46 8.48 8.15 25.85
N GLY A 47 9.72 8.53 26.14
CA GLY A 47 10.76 7.56 26.51
C GLY A 47 11.50 6.92 25.33
N ILE A 48 11.11 7.22 24.09
CA ILE A 48 11.78 6.70 22.89
C ILE A 48 12.33 7.88 22.09
N SER A 49 13.60 7.83 21.71
CA SER A 49 14.21 8.86 20.86
C SER A 49 13.64 8.81 19.45
N LEU A 50 13.69 9.93 18.73
CA LEU A 50 13.25 9.99 17.35
C LEU A 50 14.04 9.01 16.46
N ALA A 51 15.35 8.92 16.68
CA ALA A 51 16.20 7.99 15.93
C ALA A 51 15.77 6.53 16.15
N GLU A 52 15.41 6.17 17.37
CA GLU A 52 14.92 4.85 17.72
C GLU A 52 13.56 4.56 17.07
N GLU A 53 12.67 5.55 17.10
CA GLU A 53 11.35 5.44 16.48
C GLU A 53 11.47 5.23 14.96
N ILE A 54 12.35 5.97 14.30
CA ILE A 54 12.61 5.81 12.87
C ILE A 54 13.12 4.40 12.58
N LYS A 55 14.10 3.94 13.35
CA LYS A 55 14.69 2.61 13.18
C LYS A 55 13.64 1.50 13.36
N ASN A 56 12.83 1.61 14.40
CA ASN A 56 11.78 0.62 14.69
C ASN A 56 10.72 0.59 13.58
N SER A 57 10.34 1.76 13.08
CA SER A 57 9.34 1.88 12.03
C SER A 57 9.85 1.31 10.70
N GLU A 58 11.11 1.57 10.36
CA GLU A 58 11.73 1.01 9.16
C GLU A 58 11.81 -0.50 9.22
N ALA A 59 12.19 -1.06 10.39
CA ALA A 59 12.26 -2.51 10.59
C ALA A 59 10.88 -3.18 10.44
N LEU A 60 9.85 -2.56 11.02
CA LEU A 60 8.48 -3.07 10.91
C LEU A 60 7.98 -2.98 9.45
N GLY A 61 8.22 -1.85 8.81
CA GLY A 61 7.84 -1.65 7.41
C GLY A 61 8.50 -2.68 6.50
N ARG A 62 9.78 -2.97 6.73
CA ARG A 62 10.49 -3.99 5.96
C ARG A 62 9.84 -5.36 6.11
N ARG A 63 9.46 -5.74 7.33
CA ARG A 63 8.80 -7.03 7.55
C ARG A 63 7.45 -7.11 6.86
N ILE A 64 6.70 -6.03 6.87
CA ILE A 64 5.40 -5.95 6.18
C ILE A 64 5.61 -6.13 4.67
N LEU A 65 6.56 -5.42 4.10
CA LEU A 65 6.85 -5.48 2.67
C LEU A 65 7.41 -6.84 2.25
N ASP A 66 8.30 -7.42 3.04
CA ASP A 66 8.86 -8.74 2.76
C ASP A 66 7.77 -9.82 2.74
N ARG A 67 6.83 -9.76 3.68
CA ARG A 67 5.69 -10.68 3.70
C ARG A 67 4.84 -10.53 2.43
N ALA A 68 4.62 -9.29 2.00
CA ALA A 68 3.85 -9.02 0.80
C ALA A 68 4.53 -9.56 -0.46
N VAL A 69 5.85 -9.42 -0.55
CA VAL A 69 6.63 -9.98 -1.66
C VAL A 69 6.46 -11.50 -1.72
N ASP A 70 6.52 -12.17 -0.56
CA ASP A 70 6.31 -13.61 -0.50
C ASP A 70 4.94 -14.03 -0.99
N ILE A 71 3.90 -13.26 -0.63
CA ILE A 71 2.54 -13.52 -1.09
C ILE A 71 2.44 -13.42 -2.61
N MET A 72 3.11 -12.45 -3.21
CA MET A 72 3.04 -12.22 -4.65
C MET A 72 3.78 -13.27 -5.49
N GLY A 73 4.71 -14.00 -4.90
CA GLY A 73 5.41 -15.10 -5.58
C GLY A 73 6.21 -14.61 -6.78
N ASP A 74 5.88 -15.11 -7.98
CA ASP A 74 6.64 -14.83 -9.20
C ASP A 74 6.20 -13.60 -9.99
N TYR A 75 5.33 -12.76 -9.41
CA TYR A 75 5.01 -11.46 -10.00
C TYR A 75 6.24 -10.55 -9.92
N GLU A 76 6.38 -9.66 -10.88
CA GLU A 76 7.40 -8.61 -10.82
C GLU A 76 6.97 -7.59 -9.79
N VAL A 77 7.73 -7.46 -8.69
CA VAL A 77 7.37 -6.64 -7.53
C VAL A 77 8.48 -5.67 -7.18
N LYS A 78 8.09 -4.43 -6.95
CA LYS A 78 8.95 -3.41 -6.34
C LYS A 78 8.36 -3.06 -5.00
N ILE A 79 9.20 -2.63 -4.07
CA ILE A 79 8.75 -2.24 -2.73
C ILE A 79 9.15 -0.79 -2.45
N HIS A 80 8.31 -0.10 -1.69
CA HIS A 80 8.57 1.28 -1.30
C HIS A 80 8.08 1.52 0.13
N PHE A 81 8.99 1.99 0.97
CA PHE A 81 8.67 2.42 2.33
C PHE A 81 8.94 3.90 2.45
N THR A 82 8.02 4.65 3.05
CA THR A 82 8.23 6.07 3.30
C THR A 82 7.52 6.53 4.57
N PHE A 83 7.99 7.63 5.12
CA PHE A 83 7.30 8.34 6.20
C PHE A 83 6.44 9.44 5.60
N GLY A 84 5.33 9.72 6.22
CA GLY A 84 4.43 10.80 5.82
C GLY A 84 2.97 10.47 6.08
N TYR A 85 2.10 11.24 5.45
CA TYR A 85 0.66 10.99 5.53
C TYR A 85 0.24 10.05 4.42
N PRO A 86 -0.40 8.92 4.75
CA PRO A 86 -0.67 7.87 3.77
C PRO A 86 -1.35 8.36 2.49
N GLY A 87 -2.42 9.12 2.59
CA GLY A 87 -3.13 9.59 1.40
C GLY A 87 -2.26 10.42 0.46
N GLU A 88 -1.47 11.33 1.02
CA GLU A 88 -0.57 12.20 0.25
C GLU A 88 0.55 11.40 -0.42
N GLU A 89 1.17 10.47 0.35
CA GLU A 89 2.29 9.69 -0.16
C GLU A 89 1.86 8.69 -1.23
N ILE A 90 0.68 8.11 -1.10
CA ILE A 90 0.12 7.23 -2.11
C ILE A 90 -0.08 7.97 -3.43
N ILE A 91 -0.68 9.14 -3.38
CA ILE A 91 -0.92 9.97 -4.57
C ILE A 91 0.41 10.42 -5.19
N ARG A 92 1.36 10.83 -4.36
CA ARG A 92 2.69 11.21 -4.85
C ARG A 92 3.36 10.07 -5.60
N LYS A 93 3.35 8.88 -5.01
CA LYS A 93 3.98 7.70 -5.62
C LYS A 93 3.28 7.29 -6.91
N ALA A 94 1.96 7.33 -6.93
CA ALA A 94 1.19 7.00 -8.12
C ALA A 94 1.53 7.91 -9.30
N LYS A 95 1.71 9.21 -9.03
CA LYS A 95 2.09 10.18 -10.07
C LYS A 95 3.52 9.98 -10.52
N GLU A 96 4.44 9.77 -9.59
CA GLU A 96 5.85 9.52 -9.86
C GLU A 96 6.05 8.34 -10.81
N ASP A 97 5.35 7.25 -10.54
CA ASP A 97 5.49 5.99 -11.28
C ASP A 97 4.55 5.87 -12.46
N ASN A 98 3.72 6.86 -12.70
CA ASN A 98 2.67 6.79 -13.73
C ASN A 98 1.83 5.53 -13.56
N SER A 99 1.34 5.30 -12.35
CA SER A 99 0.53 4.13 -12.03
C SER A 99 -0.75 4.11 -12.84
N ASP A 100 -1.08 2.94 -13.39
CA ASP A 100 -2.33 2.73 -14.12
C ASP A 100 -3.46 2.40 -13.16
N TYR A 101 -3.14 1.72 -12.07
CA TYR A 101 -4.11 1.29 -11.05
C TYR A 101 -3.56 1.53 -9.66
N ILE A 102 -4.44 1.93 -8.75
CA ILE A 102 -4.17 1.86 -7.31
C ILE A 102 -5.16 0.85 -6.77
N VAL A 103 -4.69 -0.18 -6.08
CA VAL A 103 -5.55 -1.23 -5.51
C VAL A 103 -5.48 -1.13 -3.99
N MET A 104 -6.61 -0.89 -3.36
CA MET A 104 -6.74 -0.70 -1.92
C MET A 104 -7.87 -1.54 -1.36
N THR A 105 -7.84 -1.80 -0.08
CA THR A 105 -8.98 -2.38 0.63
C THR A 105 -9.79 -1.26 1.29
N LYS A 106 -11.00 -1.59 1.74
CA LYS A 106 -11.79 -0.71 2.60
C LYS A 106 -11.00 -0.43 3.88
N SER A 107 -11.56 0.41 4.74
CA SER A 107 -10.89 0.76 5.99
C SER A 107 -10.37 -0.49 6.73
N THR A 108 -9.12 -0.42 7.20
CA THR A 108 -8.50 -1.47 8.02
C THR A 108 -8.77 -1.25 9.51
N LYS A 109 -9.38 -0.13 9.87
CA LYS A 109 -9.68 0.17 11.28
C LYS A 109 -10.83 -0.69 11.77
N LYS A 110 -10.64 -1.26 12.96
CA LYS A 110 -11.66 -2.07 13.63
C LYS A 110 -12.95 -1.26 13.81
N GLY A 111 -14.08 -1.85 13.45
CA GLY A 111 -15.39 -1.20 13.53
C GLY A 111 -15.77 -0.35 12.33
N LEU A 112 -14.83 -0.08 11.40
CA LEU A 112 -15.06 0.74 10.22
C LEU A 112 -15.03 -0.07 8.92
N THR A 113 -15.17 -1.38 9.01
CA THR A 113 -15.02 -2.29 7.86
C THR A 113 -16.07 -2.10 6.77
N ARG A 114 -17.20 -1.47 7.08
CA ARG A 114 -18.26 -1.19 6.11
C ARG A 114 -18.13 0.19 5.49
N MET A 115 -17.16 0.97 5.94
CA MET A 115 -16.97 2.35 5.49
C MET A 115 -15.71 2.46 4.65
N ILE A 116 -15.72 3.40 3.73
CA ILE A 116 -14.50 3.83 3.07
C ILE A 116 -13.75 4.69 4.07
N GLY A 117 -12.52 4.30 4.43
CA GLY A 117 -11.69 5.04 5.37
C GLY A 117 -11.21 6.37 4.79
N SER A 118 -10.69 7.24 5.65
CA SER A 118 -10.21 8.56 5.26
C SER A 118 -9.10 8.51 4.21
N VAL A 119 -8.18 7.55 4.33
CA VAL A 119 -7.09 7.38 3.36
C VAL A 119 -7.66 7.00 2.00
N THR A 120 -8.54 6.00 1.95
CA THR A 120 -9.16 5.55 0.71
C THR A 120 -9.96 6.66 0.05
N ALA A 121 -10.75 7.39 0.84
CA ALA A 121 -11.54 8.52 0.32
C ALA A 121 -10.64 9.60 -0.28
N SER A 122 -9.54 9.94 0.38
CA SER A 122 -8.57 10.92 -0.09
C SER A 122 -7.94 10.48 -1.41
N VAL A 123 -7.55 9.21 -1.51
CA VAL A 123 -6.95 8.66 -2.72
C VAL A 123 -7.93 8.69 -3.89
N VAL A 124 -9.17 8.24 -3.67
CA VAL A 124 -10.21 8.25 -4.72
C VAL A 124 -10.44 9.67 -5.23
N LYS A 125 -10.46 10.64 -4.33
CA LYS A 125 -10.71 12.05 -4.68
C LYS A 125 -9.60 12.66 -5.51
N GLN A 126 -8.35 12.28 -5.25
CA GLN A 126 -7.17 12.93 -5.84
C GLN A 126 -6.49 12.14 -6.96
N ALA A 127 -6.79 10.86 -7.10
CA ALA A 127 -6.15 10.03 -8.10
C ALA A 127 -6.54 10.43 -9.52
N ASN A 128 -5.58 10.36 -10.44
CA ASN A 128 -5.83 10.53 -11.86
C ASN A 128 -5.62 9.21 -12.63
N CYS A 129 -5.76 8.11 -11.93
CA CYS A 129 -5.72 6.75 -12.49
C CYS A 129 -6.90 5.95 -11.91
N ILE A 130 -7.04 4.71 -12.35
CA ILE A 130 -8.11 3.84 -11.85
C ILE A 130 -7.82 3.42 -10.42
N VAL A 131 -8.80 3.56 -9.54
CA VAL A 131 -8.69 3.11 -8.16
C VAL A 131 -9.64 1.94 -7.96
N MET A 132 -9.11 0.81 -7.55
CA MET A 132 -9.88 -0.39 -7.22
C MET A 132 -9.95 -0.54 -5.72
N ILE A 133 -11.15 -0.66 -5.18
CA ILE A 133 -11.36 -0.87 -3.76
C ILE A 133 -11.83 -2.29 -3.56
N VAL A 134 -10.98 -3.11 -2.94
CA VAL A 134 -11.26 -4.52 -2.71
C VAL A 134 -12.16 -4.66 -1.49
N PRO A 135 -13.32 -5.25 -1.63
CA PRO A 135 -14.16 -5.57 -0.48
C PRO A 135 -13.52 -6.68 0.35
N GLU A 136 -14.11 -7.01 1.49
CA GLU A 136 -13.63 -8.11 2.32
C GLU A 136 -13.53 -9.42 1.56
#